data_9837e3ca690b15057cc92683343bc810
#
_entry.id   9837e3ca690b15057cc92683343bc810
#
_cell.length_a   1.000
_cell.length_b   1.000
_cell.length_c   1.000
_cell.angle_alpha   90.00
_cell.angle_beta   90.00
_cell.angle_gamma   90.00
#
_symmetry.space_group_name_H-M   'P 1'
#
loop_
_entity.id
_entity.type
_entity.pdbx_description
1 polymer ?
#
loop_
_entity_poly.entity_id
_entity_poly.type
_entity_poly.pdbx_seq_one_letter_code
_entity_poly.pdbx_strand_id
1 'polypeptide(L)'
;TSAKKSTPVAPAKSAAAENLPDWISRDWLEPIVENGQKLGSILTIPNRSTPVTLRSVETISAKSTCLKNEAFERVIGKAPKLLEVIECAQRLSKSSVPLLLLGETGVGKDVFARAIHETSAAREAPFVALNCGGFSRELLTSELFGYADGSFTGARRGGMIGKIEAASGGTLFLDEIGEMPIDLQPHFLRVLEDGAIFRIGENKPRNVSFRLVAATNRDLRKEVAE
;
A
#
# COMPACT_ATOMS: atom_id res chain seq x y z
N THR A 1 -57.32 -1.18 11.36
CA THR A 1 -56.08 -1.97 11.21
C THR A 1 -55.66 -1.94 9.77
N SER A 2 -54.83 -0.95 9.41
CA SER A 2 -54.31 -0.76 8.05
C SER A 2 -52.80 -1.02 8.08
N ALA A 3 -52.37 -2.15 7.50
CA ALA A 3 -50.99 -2.53 7.36
C ALA A 3 -50.36 -1.70 6.23
N LYS A 4 -49.40 -0.84 6.55
CA LYS A 4 -48.54 -0.17 5.58
C LYS A 4 -47.56 -1.20 4.98
N LYS A 5 -47.72 -1.49 3.69
CA LYS A 5 -46.74 -2.20 2.88
C LYS A 5 -45.48 -1.33 2.77
N SER A 6 -44.37 -1.83 3.31
CA SER A 6 -43.04 -1.28 3.07
C SER A 6 -42.60 -1.68 1.67
N THR A 7 -42.38 -0.70 0.81
CA THR A 7 -41.76 -0.83 -0.52
C THR A 7 -40.26 -1.18 -0.32
N PRO A 8 -39.68 -2.16 -1.03
CA PRO A 8 -38.26 -2.43 -0.95
C PRO A 8 -37.49 -1.30 -1.62
N VAL A 9 -36.59 -0.69 -0.87
CA VAL A 9 -35.62 0.28 -1.38
C VAL A 9 -34.66 -0.48 -2.33
N ALA A 10 -34.63 -0.05 -3.57
CA ALA A 10 -33.69 -0.57 -4.55
C ALA A 10 -32.23 -0.28 -4.08
N PRO A 11 -31.29 -1.23 -4.27
CA PRO A 11 -29.90 -1.00 -3.88
C PRO A 11 -29.33 0.16 -4.69
N ALA A 12 -28.77 1.14 -4.00
CA ALA A 12 -28.07 2.26 -4.59
C ALA A 12 -26.97 1.71 -5.51
N LYS A 13 -27.01 2.03 -6.81
CA LYS A 13 -25.98 1.73 -7.77
C LYS A 13 -24.67 2.34 -7.27
N SER A 14 -23.69 1.48 -6.97
CA SER A 14 -22.33 1.82 -6.59
C SER A 14 -21.68 2.66 -7.69
N ALA A 15 -21.58 3.96 -7.48
CA ALA A 15 -20.89 4.89 -8.37
C ALA A 15 -19.36 4.72 -8.40
N ALA A 16 -18.82 3.72 -7.67
CA ALA A 16 -17.38 3.45 -7.57
C ALA A 16 -16.85 2.46 -8.61
N ALA A 17 -17.73 1.89 -9.48
CA ALA A 17 -17.34 0.90 -10.47
C ALA A 17 -16.91 1.49 -11.83
N GLU A 18 -17.05 2.82 -12.04
CA GLU A 18 -17.02 3.39 -13.39
C GLU A 18 -15.69 4.01 -13.84
N ASN A 19 -14.63 4.01 -13.01
CA ASN A 19 -13.36 4.67 -13.39
C ASN A 19 -12.11 3.81 -13.23
N LEU A 20 -12.23 2.50 -13.33
CA LEU A 20 -11.05 1.65 -13.57
C LEU A 20 -10.77 1.71 -15.08
N PRO A 21 -9.61 2.21 -15.52
CA PRO A 21 -9.23 2.20 -16.92
C PRO A 21 -9.31 0.78 -17.49
N ASP A 22 -9.79 0.62 -18.73
CA ASP A 22 -10.00 -0.65 -19.43
C ASP A 22 -8.76 -1.56 -19.55
N TRP A 23 -7.60 -1.04 -19.15
CA TRP A 23 -6.31 -1.71 -19.22
C TRP A 23 -5.84 -2.36 -17.92
N ILE A 24 -6.57 -2.24 -16.81
CA ILE A 24 -6.27 -2.98 -15.59
C ILE A 24 -6.89 -4.36 -15.76
N SER A 25 -6.06 -5.39 -15.94
CA SER A 25 -6.54 -6.75 -15.79
C SER A 25 -7.11 -6.87 -14.37
N ARG A 26 -8.42 -7.15 -14.29
CA ARG A 26 -9.12 -7.29 -12.99
C ARG A 26 -8.50 -8.37 -12.12
N ASP A 27 -7.71 -9.26 -12.74
CA ASP A 27 -7.03 -10.36 -12.07
C ASP A 27 -5.78 -9.94 -11.26
N TRP A 28 -5.32 -8.69 -11.41
CA TRP A 28 -4.08 -8.22 -10.78
C TRP A 28 -4.27 -7.08 -9.79
N LEU A 29 -5.36 -6.37 -9.93
CA LEU A 29 -5.67 -5.24 -9.08
C LEU A 29 -7.02 -5.46 -8.42
N GLU A 30 -6.98 -5.80 -7.13
CA GLU A 30 -8.19 -5.94 -6.35
C GLU A 30 -8.38 -4.70 -5.47
N PRO A 31 -9.55 -4.06 -5.57
CA PRO A 31 -9.88 -2.97 -4.67
C PRO A 31 -10.12 -3.52 -3.26
N ILE A 32 -9.50 -2.88 -2.27
CA ILE A 32 -9.87 -3.06 -0.87
C ILE A 32 -11.09 -2.17 -0.64
N VAL A 33 -12.24 -2.77 -0.31
CA VAL A 33 -13.49 -2.04 -0.08
C VAL A 33 -14.02 -2.39 1.30
N GLU A 34 -14.25 -1.39 2.14
CA GLU A 34 -14.90 -1.53 3.42
C GLU A 34 -16.12 -0.59 3.47
N ASN A 35 -17.27 -1.10 3.89
CA ASN A 35 -18.55 -0.36 3.95
C ASN A 35 -18.91 0.36 2.63
N GLY A 36 -18.51 -0.19 1.47
CA GLY A 36 -18.76 0.39 0.16
C GLY A 36 -17.79 1.52 -0.23
N GLN A 37 -16.83 1.85 0.60
CA GLN A 37 -15.80 2.85 0.32
C GLN A 37 -14.49 2.17 -0.09
N LYS A 38 -13.89 2.62 -1.19
CA LYS A 38 -12.61 2.09 -1.67
C LYS A 38 -11.49 2.64 -0.81
N LEU A 39 -10.84 1.78 -0.02
CA LEU A 39 -9.73 2.12 0.87
C LEU A 39 -8.37 2.07 0.16
N GLY A 40 -8.23 1.23 -0.88
CA GLY A 40 -6.96 1.04 -1.56
C GLY A 40 -7.05 0.04 -2.71
N SER A 41 -5.90 -0.43 -3.16
CA SER A 41 -5.80 -1.47 -4.19
C SER A 41 -4.66 -2.42 -3.88
N ILE A 42 -4.88 -3.72 -4.10
CA ILE A 42 -3.88 -4.77 -4.01
C ILE A 42 -3.30 -5.01 -5.40
N LEU A 43 -1.99 -4.87 -5.56
CA LEU A 43 -1.27 -5.26 -6.76
C LEU A 43 -0.54 -6.57 -6.51
N THR A 44 -0.95 -7.66 -7.16
CA THR A 44 -0.30 -8.97 -7.05
C THR A 44 0.83 -9.07 -8.06
N ILE A 45 2.07 -9.27 -7.57
CA ILE A 45 3.24 -9.53 -8.42
C ILE A 45 3.31 -11.05 -8.65
N PRO A 46 3.08 -11.56 -9.90
CA PRO A 46 3.03 -13.00 -10.15
C PRO A 46 4.41 -13.64 -9.99
N ASN A 47 4.45 -14.79 -9.33
CA ASN A 47 5.64 -15.62 -9.22
C ASN A 47 5.95 -16.36 -10.53
N ARG A 48 7.23 -16.62 -10.79
CA ARG A 48 7.72 -17.34 -11.98
C ARG A 48 7.22 -18.79 -12.11
N SER A 49 6.65 -19.37 -11.06
CA SER A 49 6.34 -20.81 -10.96
C SER A 49 4.88 -21.18 -11.19
N THR A 50 3.96 -20.25 -11.36
CA THR A 50 2.54 -20.60 -11.52
C THR A 50 2.19 -20.73 -13.00
N PRO A 51 1.80 -21.93 -13.52
CA PRO A 51 1.32 -22.04 -14.88
C PRO A 51 -0.07 -21.42 -14.98
N VAL A 52 -0.16 -20.27 -15.63
CA VAL A 52 -1.45 -19.66 -15.95
C VAL A 52 -1.91 -20.18 -17.30
N THR A 53 -3.07 -20.78 -17.34
CA THR A 53 -3.76 -21.18 -18.56
C THR A 53 -4.07 -19.94 -19.38
N LEU A 54 -3.36 -19.75 -20.48
CA LEU A 54 -3.56 -18.68 -21.44
C LEU A 54 -4.95 -18.83 -22.08
N ARG A 55 -5.92 -18.01 -21.69
CA ARG A 55 -7.03 -17.68 -22.59
C ARG A 55 -6.50 -16.64 -23.56
N SER A 56 -6.68 -16.92 -24.84
CA SER A 56 -6.24 -16.15 -25.99
C SER A 56 -6.39 -14.64 -25.79
N VAL A 57 -5.26 -13.96 -25.70
CA VAL A 57 -5.18 -12.50 -25.75
C VAL A 57 -5.20 -12.14 -27.23
N GLU A 58 -6.33 -11.60 -27.70
CA GLU A 58 -6.38 -10.89 -28.96
C GLU A 58 -5.40 -9.72 -28.92
N THR A 59 -4.55 -9.67 -29.94
CA THR A 59 -3.47 -8.72 -30.10
C THR A 59 -4.04 -7.30 -30.17
N ILE A 60 -4.10 -6.59 -29.05
CA ILE A 60 -4.31 -5.16 -29.06
C ILE A 60 -2.98 -4.51 -29.41
N SER A 61 -2.78 -4.26 -30.71
CA SER A 61 -1.73 -3.37 -31.20
C SER A 61 -2.07 -1.94 -30.82
N ALA A 62 -1.84 -1.57 -29.57
CA ALA A 62 -1.79 -0.20 -29.17
C ALA A 62 -0.34 0.25 -29.28
N LYS A 63 -0.06 1.23 -30.13
CA LYS A 63 1.17 2.03 -30.11
C LYS A 63 1.25 2.70 -28.73
N SER A 64 1.70 1.95 -27.76
CA SER A 64 2.10 2.48 -26.46
C SER A 64 3.42 3.20 -26.68
N THR A 65 3.40 4.51 -26.67
CA THR A 65 4.59 5.32 -26.51
C THR A 65 5.12 5.01 -25.11
N CYS A 66 5.93 3.97 -25.02
CA CYS A 66 6.61 3.58 -23.80
C CYS A 66 7.54 4.74 -23.43
N LEU A 67 7.08 5.63 -22.56
CA LEU A 67 7.96 6.55 -21.86
C LEU A 67 8.91 5.66 -21.07
N LYS A 68 10.14 5.54 -21.54
CA LYS A 68 11.23 4.87 -20.81
C LYS A 68 11.33 5.56 -19.46
N ASN A 69 10.82 4.92 -18.43
CA ASN A 69 10.85 5.45 -17.09
C ASN A 69 12.08 4.85 -16.42
N GLU A 70 13.17 5.63 -16.37
CA GLU A 70 14.47 5.22 -15.83
C GLU A 70 14.35 4.58 -14.44
N ALA A 71 13.36 4.98 -13.65
CA ALA A 71 13.14 4.42 -12.33
C ALA A 71 12.82 2.90 -12.36
N PHE A 72 12.06 2.45 -13.37
CA PHE A 72 11.71 1.05 -13.54
C PHE A 72 12.74 0.23 -14.32
N GLU A 73 13.79 0.85 -14.88
CA GLU A 73 14.89 0.12 -15.54
C GLU A 73 15.70 -0.73 -14.55
N ARG A 74 15.62 -0.41 -13.25
CA ARG A 74 16.21 -1.21 -12.16
C ARG A 74 15.49 -2.53 -11.92
N VAL A 75 14.23 -2.65 -12.40
CA VAL A 75 13.46 -3.90 -12.34
C VAL A 75 13.89 -4.78 -13.51
N ILE A 76 14.82 -5.69 -13.23
CA ILE A 76 15.44 -6.53 -14.26
C ILE A 76 14.55 -7.74 -14.56
N GLY A 77 14.09 -7.87 -15.82
CA GLY A 77 13.36 -9.03 -16.28
C GLY A 77 12.69 -8.80 -17.64
N LYS A 78 12.42 -9.89 -18.36
CA LYS A 78 11.83 -9.88 -19.70
C LYS A 78 10.54 -10.73 -19.78
N ALA A 79 10.10 -11.31 -18.67
CA ALA A 79 8.88 -12.09 -18.64
C ALA A 79 7.67 -11.19 -18.97
N PRO A 80 6.76 -11.59 -19.88
CA PRO A 80 5.61 -10.78 -20.26
C PRO A 80 4.79 -10.29 -19.06
N LYS A 81 4.53 -11.17 -18.09
CA LYS A 81 3.82 -10.84 -16.86
C LYS A 81 4.52 -9.76 -16.02
N LEU A 82 5.85 -9.77 -15.96
CA LEU A 82 6.61 -8.75 -15.26
C LEU A 82 6.45 -7.39 -15.95
N LEU A 83 6.51 -7.36 -17.28
CA LEU A 83 6.33 -6.12 -18.05
C LEU A 83 4.94 -5.53 -17.83
N GLU A 84 3.91 -6.36 -17.80
CA GLU A 84 2.54 -5.94 -17.49
C GLU A 84 2.43 -5.35 -16.07
N VAL A 85 3.08 -5.97 -15.06
CA VAL A 85 3.12 -5.42 -13.69
C VAL A 85 3.85 -4.09 -13.65
N ILE A 86 4.96 -3.94 -14.38
CA ILE A 86 5.69 -2.68 -14.50
C ILE A 86 4.79 -1.59 -15.10
N GLU A 87 4.09 -1.87 -16.18
CA GLU A 87 3.14 -0.91 -16.77
C GLU A 87 2.05 -0.51 -15.78
N CYS A 88 1.48 -1.47 -15.06
CA CYS A 88 0.49 -1.22 -14.03
C CYS A 88 1.07 -0.32 -12.93
N ALA A 89 2.25 -0.63 -12.41
CA ALA A 89 2.92 0.17 -11.38
C ALA A 89 3.23 1.59 -11.85
N GLN A 90 3.69 1.77 -13.09
CA GLN A 90 3.93 3.10 -13.70
C GLN A 90 2.67 3.96 -13.78
N ARG A 91 1.53 3.34 -14.06
CA ARG A 91 0.24 4.06 -14.09
C ARG A 91 -0.25 4.40 -12.69
N LEU A 92 -0.14 3.46 -11.75
CA LEU A 92 -0.52 3.66 -10.36
C LEU A 92 0.39 4.66 -9.64
N SER A 93 1.65 4.81 -10.07
CA SER A 93 2.57 5.79 -9.47
C SER A 93 2.07 7.23 -9.56
N LYS A 94 1.24 7.55 -10.57
CA LYS A 94 0.64 8.88 -10.76
C LYS A 94 -0.52 9.17 -9.81
N SER A 95 -0.97 8.19 -9.06
CA SER A 95 -2.08 8.33 -8.09
C SER A 95 -1.53 8.29 -6.67
N SER A 96 -2.27 8.87 -5.71
CA SER A 96 -1.94 8.82 -4.27
C SER A 96 -2.54 7.61 -3.54
N VAL A 97 -3.21 6.70 -4.26
CA VAL A 97 -3.87 5.52 -3.67
C VAL A 97 -2.84 4.64 -2.96
N PRO A 98 -3.13 4.15 -1.75
CA PRO A 98 -2.30 3.15 -1.07
C PRO A 98 -2.14 1.89 -1.93
N LEU A 99 -0.95 1.31 -1.92
CA LEU A 99 -0.62 0.11 -2.69
C LEU A 99 -0.14 -1.01 -1.78
N LEU A 100 -0.55 -2.22 -2.08
CA LEU A 100 -0.02 -3.43 -1.48
C LEU A 100 0.68 -4.27 -2.56
N LEU A 101 1.99 -4.54 -2.36
CA LEU A 101 2.82 -5.36 -3.21
C LEU A 101 2.85 -6.79 -2.65
N LEU A 102 2.27 -7.74 -3.37
CA LEU A 102 2.31 -9.16 -3.01
C LEU A 102 3.38 -9.88 -3.83
N GLY A 103 4.18 -10.69 -3.19
CA GLY A 103 5.20 -11.48 -3.85
C GLY A 103 6.14 -12.18 -2.87
N GLU A 104 6.85 -13.20 -3.34
CA GLU A 104 7.81 -13.93 -2.51
C GLU A 104 8.93 -13.03 -2.00
N THR A 105 9.63 -13.51 -0.97
CA THR A 105 10.83 -12.83 -0.46
C THR A 105 11.90 -12.80 -1.55
N GLY A 106 12.56 -11.66 -1.71
CA GLY A 106 13.65 -11.49 -2.68
C GLY A 106 13.24 -11.22 -4.13
N VAL A 107 11.93 -11.10 -4.45
CA VAL A 107 11.49 -10.78 -5.83
C VAL A 107 11.68 -9.31 -6.21
N GLY A 108 12.14 -8.44 -5.29
CA GLY A 108 12.41 -7.03 -5.56
C GLY A 108 11.24 -6.10 -5.27
N LYS A 109 10.38 -6.43 -4.28
CA LYS A 109 9.27 -5.54 -3.87
C LYS A 109 9.73 -4.15 -3.46
N ASP A 110 10.88 -4.03 -2.81
CA ASP A 110 11.53 -2.78 -2.44
C ASP A 110 11.95 -1.94 -3.65
N VAL A 111 12.48 -2.60 -4.69
CA VAL A 111 12.84 -1.95 -5.97
C VAL A 111 11.58 -1.38 -6.63
N PHE A 112 10.47 -2.14 -6.62
CA PHE A 112 9.19 -1.67 -7.13
C PHE A 112 8.65 -0.48 -6.33
N ALA A 113 8.67 -0.55 -4.99
CA ALA A 113 8.20 0.53 -4.13
C ALA A 113 8.98 1.82 -4.39
N ARG A 114 10.30 1.72 -4.53
CA ARG A 114 11.17 2.85 -4.85
C ARG A 114 10.89 3.41 -6.24
N ALA A 115 10.75 2.56 -7.27
CA ALA A 115 10.43 2.99 -8.62
C ALA A 115 9.05 3.68 -8.70
N ILE A 116 8.05 3.20 -7.93
CA ILE A 116 6.73 3.83 -7.80
C ILE A 116 6.86 5.23 -7.20
N HIS A 117 7.67 5.40 -6.15
CA HIS A 117 7.93 6.70 -5.54
C HIS A 117 8.62 7.65 -6.51
N GLU A 118 9.74 7.25 -7.11
CA GLU A 118 10.55 8.05 -8.05
C GLU A 118 9.76 8.49 -9.29
N THR A 119 8.70 7.77 -9.63
CA THR A 119 7.81 8.08 -10.76
C THR A 119 6.59 8.91 -10.33
N SER A 120 6.34 9.07 -9.04
CA SER A 120 5.20 9.79 -8.52
C SER A 120 5.39 11.31 -8.56
N ALA A 121 4.31 12.05 -8.30
CA ALA A 121 4.37 13.50 -8.12
C ALA A 121 5.21 13.90 -6.89
N ALA A 122 5.36 13.00 -5.92
CA ALA A 122 6.13 13.22 -4.67
C ALA A 122 7.58 12.71 -4.75
N ARG A 123 8.15 12.53 -5.94
CA ARG A 123 9.49 11.97 -6.15
C ARG A 123 10.62 12.73 -5.42
N GLU A 124 10.46 14.03 -5.22
CA GLU A 124 11.42 14.89 -4.49
C GLU A 124 11.16 14.90 -2.97
N ALA A 125 10.04 14.32 -2.53
CA ALA A 125 9.68 14.23 -1.13
C ALA A 125 10.32 12.99 -0.47
N PRO A 126 10.27 12.85 0.88
CA PRO A 126 10.88 11.72 1.55
C PRO A 126 10.33 10.37 1.10
N PHE A 127 11.23 9.40 0.86
CA PHE A 127 10.91 7.98 0.78
C PHE A 127 11.44 7.31 2.05
N VAL A 128 10.54 6.93 2.94
CA VAL A 128 10.89 6.32 4.22
C VAL A 128 10.50 4.86 4.20
N ALA A 129 11.47 3.97 4.33
CA ALA A 129 11.27 2.54 4.36
C ALA A 129 11.44 1.99 5.78
N LEU A 130 10.61 0.99 6.12
CA LEU A 130 10.69 0.23 7.36
C LEU A 130 10.29 -1.21 7.09
N ASN A 131 11.09 -2.18 7.57
CA ASN A 131 10.71 -3.59 7.55
C ASN A 131 10.05 -3.95 8.89
N CYS A 132 8.81 -4.43 8.87
CA CYS A 132 8.06 -4.76 10.08
C CYS A 132 8.53 -6.05 10.76
N GLY A 133 9.12 -6.99 10.00
CA GLY A 133 9.61 -8.28 10.53
C GLY A 133 10.98 -8.20 11.20
N GLY A 134 11.70 -7.07 11.06
CA GLY A 134 13.08 -6.95 11.56
C GLY A 134 13.23 -6.46 13.00
N PHE A 135 12.13 -6.19 13.72
CA PHE A 135 12.15 -5.53 15.04
C PHE A 135 11.37 -6.29 16.10
N SER A 136 11.79 -6.12 17.38
CA SER A 136 10.86 -6.43 18.46
C SER A 136 9.68 -5.47 18.45
N ARG A 137 8.57 -5.86 19.08
CA ARG A 137 7.35 -5.05 19.15
C ARG A 137 7.62 -3.61 19.66
N GLU A 138 8.39 -3.48 20.73
CA GLU A 138 8.72 -2.19 21.37
C GLU A 138 9.56 -1.32 20.45
N LEU A 139 10.52 -1.92 19.75
CA LEU A 139 11.36 -1.22 18.77
C LEU A 139 10.53 -0.80 17.57
N LEU A 140 9.66 -1.68 17.04
CA LEU A 140 8.79 -1.33 15.92
C LEU A 140 7.85 -0.17 16.28
N THR A 141 7.27 -0.19 17.50
CA THR A 141 6.42 0.90 17.99
C THR A 141 7.18 2.23 18.02
N SER A 142 8.39 2.23 18.59
CA SER A 142 9.22 3.43 18.68
C SER A 142 9.72 3.92 17.33
N GLU A 143 10.06 3.02 16.40
CA GLU A 143 10.45 3.36 15.03
C GLU A 143 9.28 3.94 14.22
N LEU A 144 8.08 3.36 14.33
CA LEU A 144 6.90 3.84 13.60
C LEU A 144 6.42 5.19 14.12
N PHE A 145 6.13 5.28 15.44
CA PHE A 145 5.43 6.42 16.01
C PHE A 145 6.39 7.49 16.59
N GLY A 146 7.63 7.09 16.89
CA GLY A 146 8.56 7.97 17.62
C GLY A 146 8.19 8.10 19.10
N TYR A 147 8.96 8.86 19.84
CA TYR A 147 8.75 9.08 21.27
C TYR A 147 9.20 10.48 21.71
N ALA A 148 8.57 11.00 22.75
CA ALA A 148 8.95 12.25 23.38
C ALA A 148 10.13 12.04 24.35
N ASP A 149 10.76 13.13 24.74
CA ASP A 149 11.82 13.10 25.75
C ASP A 149 11.32 12.51 27.07
N GLY A 150 12.10 11.62 27.67
CA GLY A 150 11.76 11.00 28.95
C GLY A 150 10.61 9.99 28.92
N SER A 151 10.14 9.55 27.76
CA SER A 151 9.00 8.63 27.63
C SER A 151 9.20 7.26 28.27
N PHE A 152 10.44 6.80 28.37
CA PHE A 152 10.82 5.53 29.01
C PHE A 152 12.30 5.53 29.41
N THR A 153 12.69 4.58 30.25
CA THR A 153 14.08 4.41 30.70
C THR A 153 14.97 4.09 29.49
N GLY A 154 15.96 4.94 29.21
CA GLY A 154 16.85 4.82 28.04
C GLY A 154 16.41 5.61 26.81
N ALA A 155 15.30 6.33 26.86
CA ALA A 155 14.91 7.27 25.81
C ALA A 155 16.00 8.33 25.58
N ARG A 156 16.28 8.64 24.31
CA ARG A 156 17.24 9.70 23.96
C ARG A 156 16.74 11.06 24.44
N ARG A 157 17.64 11.90 24.94
CA ARG A 157 17.33 13.30 25.22
C ARG A 157 16.84 13.99 23.94
N GLY A 158 15.69 14.69 24.04
CA GLY A 158 15.02 15.32 22.90
C GLY A 158 14.06 14.41 22.14
N GLY A 159 13.91 13.13 22.54
CA GLY A 159 13.00 12.19 21.89
C GLY A 159 13.49 11.67 20.53
N MET A 160 12.60 11.07 19.77
CA MET A 160 12.85 10.56 18.42
C MET A 160 11.64 10.77 17.51
N ILE A 161 11.89 11.24 16.30
CA ILE A 161 10.88 11.35 15.25
C ILE A 161 10.63 9.95 14.68
N GLY A 162 9.35 9.52 14.62
CA GLY A 162 8.97 8.24 14.03
C GLY A 162 8.98 8.25 12.50
N LYS A 163 9.04 7.07 11.89
CA LYS A 163 9.05 6.89 10.42
C LYS A 163 7.79 7.45 9.76
N ILE A 164 6.65 7.34 10.41
CA ILE A 164 5.37 7.91 9.91
C ILE A 164 5.48 9.43 9.77
N GLU A 165 5.97 10.11 10.81
CA GLU A 165 6.16 11.55 10.78
C GLU A 165 7.24 11.97 9.77
N ALA A 166 8.34 11.21 9.70
CA ALA A 166 9.42 11.45 8.75
C ALA A 166 8.99 11.27 7.28
N ALA A 167 7.97 10.44 7.02
CA ALA A 167 7.42 10.22 5.68
C ALA A 167 6.41 11.29 5.25
N SER A 168 6.11 12.26 6.11
CA SER A 168 5.09 13.27 5.81
C SER A 168 5.42 14.07 4.53
N GLY A 169 4.43 14.21 3.66
CA GLY A 169 4.57 14.79 2.31
C GLY A 169 5.10 13.84 1.25
N GLY A 170 5.59 12.65 1.64
CA GLY A 170 6.25 11.70 0.75
C GLY A 170 5.60 10.32 0.72
N THR A 171 6.42 9.27 0.76
CA THR A 171 5.99 7.87 0.72
C THR A 171 6.54 7.12 1.92
N LEU A 172 5.63 6.43 2.63
CA LEU A 172 5.97 5.42 3.63
C LEU A 172 5.92 4.04 2.98
N PHE A 173 7.06 3.35 2.96
CA PHE A 173 7.15 1.97 2.49
C PHE A 173 7.28 1.03 3.70
N LEU A 174 6.28 0.16 3.90
CA LEU A 174 6.30 -0.87 4.93
C LEU A 174 6.51 -2.23 4.28
N ASP A 175 7.70 -2.79 4.46
CA ASP A 175 7.99 -4.16 4.03
C ASP A 175 7.56 -5.15 5.10
N GLU A 176 7.18 -6.35 4.67
CA GLU A 176 6.67 -7.42 5.53
C GLU A 176 5.54 -6.94 6.46
N ILE A 177 4.56 -6.21 5.91
CA ILE A 177 3.44 -5.65 6.68
C ILE A 177 2.64 -6.74 7.44
N GLY A 178 2.60 -7.97 6.92
CA GLY A 178 1.98 -9.13 7.58
C GLY A 178 2.65 -9.55 8.88
N GLU A 179 3.88 -9.06 9.17
CA GLU A 179 4.59 -9.28 10.44
C GLU A 179 4.26 -8.22 11.50
N MET A 180 3.43 -7.22 11.16
CA MET A 180 3.05 -6.19 12.12
C MET A 180 2.26 -6.80 13.29
N PRO A 181 2.71 -6.61 14.54
CA PRO A 181 1.99 -7.08 15.72
C PRO A 181 0.54 -6.61 15.73
N ILE A 182 -0.38 -7.54 16.07
CA ILE A 182 -1.83 -7.31 15.95
C ILE A 182 -2.31 -6.11 16.78
N ASP A 183 -1.69 -5.86 17.91
CA ASP A 183 -2.00 -4.74 18.79
C ASP A 183 -1.51 -3.38 18.25
N LEU A 184 -0.57 -3.35 17.30
CA LEU A 184 -0.14 -2.12 16.62
C LEU A 184 -1.04 -1.78 15.42
N GLN A 185 -1.70 -2.76 14.83
CA GLN A 185 -2.53 -2.56 13.65
C GLN A 185 -3.64 -1.52 13.86
N PRO A 186 -4.41 -1.53 14.99
CA PRO A 186 -5.42 -0.49 15.25
C PRO A 186 -4.82 0.92 15.38
N HIS A 187 -3.62 1.04 15.96
CA HIS A 187 -2.93 2.33 16.06
C HIS A 187 -2.50 2.86 14.70
N PHE A 188 -1.99 1.97 13.85
CA PHE A 188 -1.61 2.33 12.49
C PHE A 188 -2.83 2.67 11.62
N LEU A 189 -3.93 1.91 11.76
CA LEU A 189 -5.18 2.18 11.05
C LEU A 189 -5.71 3.59 11.37
N ARG A 190 -5.71 3.99 12.64
CA ARG A 190 -6.09 5.36 13.03
C ARG A 190 -5.26 6.43 12.35
N VAL A 191 -3.94 6.20 12.19
CA VAL A 191 -3.10 7.15 11.46
C VAL A 191 -3.53 7.29 10.01
N LEU A 192 -3.93 6.19 9.37
CA LEU A 192 -4.40 6.20 7.98
C LEU A 192 -5.76 6.88 7.83
N GLU A 193 -6.64 6.76 8.84
CA GLU A 193 -7.98 7.35 8.86
C GLU A 193 -7.94 8.83 9.23
N ASP A 194 -7.27 9.16 10.35
CA ASP A 194 -7.30 10.49 10.95
C ASP A 194 -6.23 11.43 10.37
N GLY A 195 -5.21 10.89 9.70
CA GLY A 195 -4.05 11.67 9.24
C GLY A 195 -3.26 12.30 10.40
N ALA A 196 -3.31 11.70 11.58
CA ALA A 196 -2.66 12.22 12.78
C ALA A 196 -1.97 11.12 13.58
N ILE A 197 -0.81 11.43 14.16
CA ILE A 197 -0.07 10.53 15.05
C ILE A 197 0.14 11.16 16.42
N PHE A 198 0.35 10.30 17.43
CA PHE A 198 0.83 10.67 18.74
C PHE A 198 2.16 9.94 18.96
N ARG A 199 3.19 10.68 19.37
CA ARG A 199 4.45 10.07 19.82
C ARG A 199 4.24 9.38 21.16
N ILE A 200 4.98 8.33 21.41
CA ILE A 200 4.98 7.66 22.72
C ILE A 200 5.33 8.69 23.81
N GLY A 201 4.50 8.76 24.85
CA GLY A 201 4.66 9.71 25.96
C GLY A 201 4.22 11.15 25.65
N GLU A 202 3.59 11.41 24.49
CA GLU A 202 3.05 12.72 24.13
C GLU A 202 1.55 12.63 23.84
N ASN A 203 0.77 13.59 24.33
CA ASN A 203 -0.67 13.70 24.08
C ASN A 203 -1.02 14.71 22.98
N LYS A 204 -0.01 15.29 22.32
CA LYS A 204 -0.21 16.27 21.25
C LYS A 204 -0.28 15.56 19.90
N PRO A 205 -1.41 15.70 19.16
CA PRO A 205 -1.52 15.13 17.82
C PRO A 205 -0.61 15.88 16.83
N ARG A 206 -0.02 15.15 15.91
CA ARG A 206 0.78 15.68 14.82
C ARG A 206 0.16 15.24 13.49
N ASN A 207 -0.23 16.21 12.68
CA ASN A 207 -0.80 15.92 11.37
C ASN A 207 0.28 15.38 10.45
N VAL A 208 -0.05 14.28 9.76
CA VAL A 208 0.81 13.62 8.79
C VAL A 208 0.00 13.32 7.53
N SER A 209 0.65 13.42 6.38
CA SER A 209 0.06 13.03 5.11
C SER A 209 1.13 12.36 4.29
N PHE A 210 0.93 11.11 3.94
CA PHE A 210 1.90 10.33 3.17
C PHE A 210 1.16 9.34 2.27
N ARG A 211 1.83 8.89 1.22
CA ARG A 211 1.39 7.75 0.44
C ARG A 211 1.90 6.47 1.07
N LEU A 212 1.00 5.51 1.32
CA LEU A 212 1.38 4.18 1.79
C LEU A 212 1.69 3.27 0.61
N VAL A 213 2.86 2.62 0.65
CA VAL A 213 3.18 1.42 -0.14
C VAL A 213 3.55 0.33 0.86
N ALA A 214 2.79 -0.74 0.90
CA ALA A 214 3.05 -1.89 1.76
C ALA A 214 3.49 -3.09 0.93
N ALA A 215 4.27 -3.99 1.49
CA ALA A 215 4.69 -5.22 0.85
C ALA A 215 4.60 -6.41 1.82
N THR A 216 4.28 -7.59 1.30
CA THR A 216 4.29 -8.84 2.07
C THR A 216 4.47 -10.04 1.14
N ASN A 217 4.97 -11.13 1.70
CA ASN A 217 4.98 -12.46 1.09
C ASN A 217 3.82 -13.35 1.57
N ARG A 218 3.04 -12.88 2.58
CA ARG A 218 1.91 -13.63 3.15
C ARG A 218 0.65 -13.43 2.32
N ASP A 219 -0.21 -14.47 2.33
CA ASP A 219 -1.57 -14.39 1.80
C ASP A 219 -2.50 -13.79 2.87
N LEU A 220 -2.57 -12.46 2.90
CA LEU A 220 -3.37 -11.74 3.90
C LEU A 220 -4.87 -12.11 3.84
N ARG A 221 -5.38 -12.65 2.72
CA ARG A 221 -6.78 -13.07 2.63
C ARG A 221 -7.04 -14.29 3.48
N LYS A 222 -6.08 -15.22 3.51
CA LYS A 222 -6.18 -16.40 4.38
C LYS A 222 -6.06 -16.01 5.84
N GLU A 223 -5.11 -15.10 6.17
CA GLU A 223 -4.91 -14.64 7.54
C GLU A 223 -6.12 -13.86 8.10
N VAL A 224 -6.86 -13.15 7.26
CA VAL A 224 -8.10 -12.45 7.68
C VAL A 224 -9.27 -13.42 7.87
N ALA A 225 -9.25 -14.60 7.21
CA ALA A 225 -10.32 -15.59 7.30
C ALA A 225 -10.16 -16.56 8.48
N GLU A 226 -8.99 -16.62 9.11
CA GLU A 226 -8.66 -17.41 10.31
C GLU A 226 -8.85 -16.58 11.59
#